data_f6c1b81b7dc3ae8064c767f78a6579c5
#
_entry.id   f6c1b81b7dc3ae8064c767f78a6579c5
#
_cell.length_a   1.000
_cell.length_b   1.000
_cell.length_c   1.000
_cell.angle_alpha   90.00
_cell.angle_beta   90.00
_cell.angle_gamma   90.00
#
_symmetry.space_group_name_H-M   'P 1'
#
loop_
_entity.id
_entity.type
_entity.pdbx_description
1 polymer ?
#
loop_
_entity_poly.entity_id
_entity_poly.type
_entity_poly.pdbx_seq_one_letter_code
_entity_poly.pdbx_strand_id
1 'polypeptide(L)' 'MSEDDTKGKGGSDSWSAEQFHEVKKGDTLWKIAKHYYGDGSLYMKIFEANRNILKDPNLIKVGQKLRIP' A
#
# COMPACT_ATOMS: atom_id res chain seq x y z
N MET A 1 1.37 19.48 -15.90
CA MET A 1 1.37 19.09 -15.93
C MET A 1 1.25 18.61 -15.93
N SER A 2 1.23 18.82 -15.60
CA SER A 2 1.14 18.27 -15.48
C SER A 2 0.92 17.91 -15.18
N GLU A 3 0.67 18.25 -14.89
CA GLU A 3 0.50 17.89 -14.51
C GLU A 3 0.54 17.61 -14.07
N ASP A 4 0.41 17.91 -13.96
CA ASP A 4 0.42 17.59 -13.47
C ASP A 4 0.61 17.62 -12.96
N ASP A 5 0.52 17.97 -12.96
CA ASP A 5 0.59 17.98 -12.46
C ASP A 5 0.57 18.17 -11.91
N THR A 6 0.38 18.43 -11.77
CA THR A 6 0.18 18.52 -11.28
C THR A 6 0.09 18.59 -10.74
N LYS A 7 -0.09 18.85 -10.45
CA LYS A 7 -0.29 18.76 -9.89
C LYS A 7 -0.16 18.76 -9.32
N GLY A 8 -0.07 18.88 -9.11
CA GLY A 8 -0.12 18.77 -8.55
C GLY A 8 -0.10 18.82 -7.90
N LYS A 9 -0.36 19.04 -7.47
CA LYS A 9 -0.55 19.02 -6.93
C LYS A 9 -0.32 18.89 -6.24
N GLY A 10 -0.29 18.98 -5.79
CA GLY A 10 -0.27 18.72 -5.18
C GLY A 10 -0.27 18.74 -4.34
N GLY A 11 -0.38 18.64 -3.96
CA GLY A 11 -0.43 18.42 -3.19
C GLY A 11 -0.75 18.43 -2.28
N SER A 12 -1.00 18.74 -2.09
CA SER A 12 -1.40 18.58 -1.22
C SER A 12 -2.08 17.93 -0.65
N ASP A 13 -2.07 17.85 -0.67
CA ASP A 13 -2.67 16.91 -0.27
C ASP A 13 -2.05 15.64 0.01
N SER A 14 -0.85 15.52 0.56
CA SER A 14 -0.16 14.32 0.87
C SER A 14 -0.90 13.50 1.91
N TRP A 15 -1.55 14.15 2.83
CA TRP A 15 -2.31 13.43 3.83
C TRP A 15 -3.53 12.75 3.23
N SER A 16 -4.01 13.22 2.11
CA SER A 16 -5.14 12.61 1.45
C SER A 16 -4.71 11.70 0.32
N ALA A 17 -3.41 11.64 0.04
CA ALA A 17 -2.89 10.84 -1.06
C ALA A 17 -2.64 9.43 -0.59
N GLU A 18 -3.71 8.73 -0.24
CA GLU A 18 -3.59 7.34 0.17
C GLU A 18 -3.25 6.48 -1.03
N GLN A 19 -2.33 5.56 -0.81
CA GLN A 19 -2.00 4.57 -1.81
C GLN A 19 -2.67 3.27 -1.48
N PHE A 20 -3.14 2.59 -2.51
CA PHE A 20 -3.72 1.27 -2.37
C PHE A 20 -3.00 0.32 -3.32
N HIS A 21 -2.86 -0.91 -2.88
CA HIS A 21 -2.27 -1.95 -3.70
C HIS A 21 -3.28 -3.08 -3.82
N GLU A 22 -3.59 -3.46 -5.05
CA GLU A 22 -4.46 -4.61 -5.27
C GLU A 22 -3.60 -5.87 -5.25
N VAL A 23 -3.94 -6.79 -4.38
CA VAL A 23 -3.20 -8.05 -4.23
C VAL A 23 -3.32 -8.88 -5.50
N LYS A 24 -2.19 -9.35 -5.98
CA LYS A 24 -2.12 -10.18 -7.16
C LYS A 24 -1.57 -11.54 -6.79
N LYS A 25 -1.75 -12.50 -7.68
CA LYS A 25 -1.26 -13.85 -7.46
C LYS A 25 0.23 -13.82 -7.16
N GLY A 26 0.61 -14.48 -6.08
CA GLY A 26 2.01 -14.55 -5.69
C GLY A 26 2.47 -13.42 -4.78
N ASP A 27 1.60 -12.45 -4.51
CA ASP A 27 1.96 -11.35 -3.61
C ASP A 27 2.02 -11.83 -2.16
N THR A 28 2.92 -11.20 -1.41
CA THR A 28 2.96 -11.32 0.05
C THR A 28 3.15 -9.93 0.60
N LEU A 29 2.80 -9.75 1.88
CA LEU A 29 3.02 -8.44 2.50
C LEU A 29 4.49 -8.06 2.49
N TRP A 30 5.39 -9.04 2.65
CA TRP A 30 6.82 -8.79 2.62
C TRP A 30 7.23 -8.23 1.26
N LYS A 31 6.75 -8.86 0.18
CA LYS A 31 7.07 -8.40 -1.17
C LYS A 31 6.47 -7.03 -1.45
N ILE A 32 5.24 -6.81 -0.97
CA ILE A 32 4.58 -5.53 -1.16
C ILE A 32 5.35 -4.43 -0.43
N ALA A 33 5.76 -4.69 0.81
CA ALA A 33 6.54 -3.73 1.57
C ALA A 33 7.88 -3.46 0.88
N LYS A 34 8.49 -4.52 0.36
CA LYS A 34 9.75 -4.37 -0.37
C LYS A 34 9.58 -3.45 -1.57
N HIS A 35 8.47 -3.60 -2.26
CA HIS A 35 8.19 -2.79 -3.45
C HIS A 35 7.97 -1.31 -3.09
N TYR A 36 7.16 -1.05 -2.07
CA TYR A 36 6.77 0.34 -1.76
C TYR A 36 7.76 1.06 -0.87
N TYR A 37 8.43 0.34 0.02
CA TYR A 37 9.35 0.95 1.00
C TYR A 37 10.80 0.62 0.72
N GLY A 38 11.06 -0.34 -0.17
CA GLY A 38 12.40 -0.83 -0.39
C GLY A 38 12.90 -1.76 0.72
N ASP A 39 12.03 -2.14 1.64
CA ASP A 39 12.41 -2.94 2.80
C ASP A 39 11.24 -3.84 3.18
N GLY A 40 11.36 -5.13 2.91
CA GLY A 40 10.31 -6.09 3.19
C GLY A 40 10.01 -6.26 4.66
N SER A 41 11.00 -5.96 5.53
CA SER A 41 10.80 -6.11 6.96
C SER A 41 9.76 -5.13 7.51
N LEU A 42 9.38 -4.13 6.72
CA LEU A 42 8.37 -3.16 7.11
C LEU A 42 6.94 -3.64 6.80
N TYR A 43 6.79 -4.92 6.48
CA TYR A 43 5.49 -5.47 6.11
C TYR A 43 4.44 -5.30 7.22
N MET A 44 4.87 -5.23 8.47
CA MET A 44 3.93 -5.05 9.58
C MET A 44 3.25 -3.68 9.54
N LYS A 45 3.87 -2.69 8.92
CA LYS A 45 3.21 -1.39 8.75
C LYS A 45 1.96 -1.54 7.90
N ILE A 46 2.07 -2.35 6.84
CA ILE A 46 0.93 -2.60 5.97
C ILE A 46 -0.13 -3.40 6.72
N PHE A 47 0.30 -4.42 7.46
CA PHE A 47 -0.64 -5.23 8.22
C PHE A 47 -1.42 -4.37 9.22
N GLU A 48 -0.71 -3.52 9.98
CA GLU A 48 -1.37 -2.69 10.98
C GLU A 48 -2.36 -1.72 10.35
N ALA A 49 -2.05 -1.21 9.16
CA ALA A 49 -2.95 -0.29 8.48
C ALA A 49 -4.20 -0.99 7.93
N ASN A 50 -4.17 -2.32 7.87
CA ASN A 50 -5.25 -3.09 7.25
C ASN A 50 -5.84 -4.13 8.19
N ARG A 51 -5.72 -3.94 9.50
CA ARG A 51 -6.21 -4.92 10.47
C ARG A 51 -7.71 -5.11 10.40
N ASN A 52 -8.40 -4.14 9.85
CA ASN A 52 -9.85 -4.27 9.67
C ASN A 52 -10.23 -5.34 8.64
N ILE A 53 -9.31 -5.68 7.74
CA ILE A 53 -9.58 -6.69 6.72
C ILE A 53 -8.61 -7.86 6.76
N LEU A 54 -7.50 -7.73 7.47
CA LEU A 54 -6.50 -8.80 7.56
C LEU A 54 -6.42 -9.29 9.00
N LYS A 55 -6.56 -10.59 9.16
CA LYS A 55 -6.42 -11.21 10.49
C LYS A 55 -5.02 -11.74 10.71
N ASP A 56 -4.30 -12.01 9.62
CA ASP A 56 -2.97 -12.60 9.69
C ASP A 56 -2.17 -12.03 8.53
N PRO A 57 -0.93 -11.57 8.77
CA PRO A 57 -0.14 -10.97 7.70
C PRO A 57 0.17 -11.93 6.56
N ASN A 58 0.02 -13.24 6.79
CA ASN A 58 0.27 -14.22 5.74
C ASN A 58 -1.00 -14.63 5.00
N LEU A 59 -2.15 -14.10 5.39
CA LEU A 59 -3.43 -14.49 4.80
C LEU A 59 -4.03 -13.33 4.02
N ILE A 60 -3.42 -13.03 2.89
CA ILE A 60 -3.95 -12.02 1.97
C ILE A 60 -4.53 -12.74 0.77
N LYS A 61 -5.52 -12.13 0.14
CA LYS A 61 -6.24 -12.74 -0.97
C LYS A 61 -6.12 -11.89 -2.21
N VAL A 62 -6.00 -12.55 -3.35
CA VAL A 62 -5.98 -11.86 -4.64
C VAL A 62 -7.23 -11.00 -4.76
N GLY A 63 -7.05 -9.78 -5.22
CA GLY A 63 -8.14 -8.85 -5.41
C GLY A 63 -8.40 -7.93 -4.23
N GLN A 64 -7.83 -8.21 -3.06
CA GLN A 64 -7.97 -7.29 -1.93
C GLN A 64 -7.22 -6.00 -2.21
N LYS A 65 -7.79 -4.89 -1.78
CA LYS A 65 -7.10 -3.60 -1.85
C LYS A 65 -6.56 -3.27 -0.48
N LEU A 66 -5.25 -3.16 -0.40
CA LEU A 66 -4.56 -2.87 0.84
C LEU A 66 -4.12 -1.43 0.85
N ARG A 67 -4.30 -0.77 1.98
CA ARG A 67 -3.79 0.58 2.15
C ARG A 67 -2.30 0.52 2.41
N ILE A 68 -1.54 1.34 1.70
CA ILE A 68 -0.10 1.44 1.88
C ILE A 68 0.18 2.77 2.57
N PRO A 69 0.45 2.75 3.88
CA PRO A 69 0.67 4.00 4.64
C PRO A 69 1.96 4.69 4.30
#